data_e76303a16803cb4c22906273c7734e01
#
_entry.id   e76303a16803cb4c22906273c7734e01
#
_cell.length_a   1.000
_cell.length_b   1.000
_cell.length_c   1.000
_cell.angle_alpha   90.00
_cell.angle_beta   90.00
_cell.angle_gamma   90.00
#
_symmetry.space_group_name_H-M   'P 1'
#
loop_
_entity.id
_entity.type
_entity.pdbx_description
1 polymer ?
#
loop_
_entity_poly.entity_id
_entity_poly.type
_entity_poly.pdbx_seq_one_letter_code
_entity_poly.pdbx_strand_id
1 'polypeptide(L)'
;MKKLQLLLLLSLACFVLLPVDTAFAKKGTQEVVSDTVADPHSKYTAKYESGTRRVCTAILISSTAAVTAKHCGGTQRLSPAGTIYPGASGPLMPFGYMNIRNYIPHPTQDIAVIKGISRDQSKAYQYYIRPFTTQVTGYSDDALRGFVGQEVYSYGYPYRDGVFKQYRSDGIIKFYVKPPLLVKDMPALGGQSGAGVFKKDGQFVGIIIGRRSDGEANVLPFTQEIAEWVNKNAN
;
A
#
# COMPACT_ATOMS: atom_id res chain seq x y z
N MET A 1 57.09 -14.89 20.75
CA MET A 1 56.18 -13.71 20.62
C MET A 1 55.70 -13.45 19.20
N LYS A 2 56.52 -13.59 18.13
CA LYS A 2 56.09 -13.34 16.72
C LYS A 2 55.03 -14.28 16.16
N LYS A 3 54.94 -15.55 16.61
CA LYS A 3 53.91 -16.50 16.15
C LYS A 3 52.50 -16.24 16.75
N LEU A 4 52.41 -15.64 17.93
CA LEU A 4 51.15 -15.32 18.57
C LEU A 4 50.50 -14.08 17.94
N GLN A 5 51.27 -13.10 17.46
CA GLN A 5 50.74 -11.93 16.75
C GLN A 5 50.21 -12.27 15.36
N LEU A 6 50.78 -13.26 14.69
CA LEU A 6 50.28 -13.71 13.38
C LEU A 6 48.94 -14.43 13.45
N LEU A 7 48.68 -15.17 14.52
CA LEU A 7 47.37 -15.82 14.76
C LEU A 7 46.25 -14.83 15.10
N LEU A 8 46.61 -13.73 15.79
CA LEU A 8 45.63 -12.67 16.11
C LEU A 8 45.22 -11.86 14.88
N LEU A 9 46.16 -11.65 13.93
CA LEU A 9 45.86 -10.96 12.67
C LEU A 9 45.04 -11.81 11.70
N LEU A 10 45.20 -13.13 11.71
CA LEU A 10 44.35 -14.02 10.90
C LEU A 10 42.91 -14.15 11.45
N SER A 11 42.71 -14.04 12.76
CA SER A 11 41.34 -14.08 13.34
C SER A 11 40.53 -12.81 13.11
N LEU A 12 41.18 -11.67 12.89
CA LEU A 12 40.51 -10.39 12.60
C LEU A 12 40.10 -10.25 11.12
N ALA A 13 40.75 -11.02 10.21
CA ALA A 13 40.44 -10.98 8.78
C ALA A 13 39.21 -11.83 8.40
N CYS A 14 38.73 -12.73 9.28
CA CYS A 14 37.54 -13.58 9.02
C CYS A 14 36.19 -12.93 9.38
N PHE A 15 36.17 -11.71 9.94
CA PHE A 15 34.92 -11.05 10.35
C PHE A 15 34.35 -10.06 9.32
N VAL A 16 34.94 -9.94 8.12
CA VAL A 16 34.56 -8.88 7.16
C VAL A 16 33.81 -9.41 5.93
N LEU A 17 33.49 -10.69 5.85
CA LEU A 17 32.77 -11.24 4.68
C LEU A 17 31.58 -12.10 5.09
N LEU A 18 30.72 -11.56 5.94
CA LEU A 18 29.32 -12.01 5.89
C LEU A 18 28.67 -11.16 4.78
N PRO A 19 28.13 -11.78 3.71
CA PRO A 19 27.28 -11.07 2.81
C PRO A 19 26.13 -10.56 3.66
N VAL A 20 25.99 -9.25 3.77
CA VAL A 20 24.71 -8.65 4.14
C VAL A 20 23.83 -8.98 2.95
N ASP A 21 23.13 -10.10 3.02
CA ASP A 21 21.97 -10.35 2.17
C ASP A 21 20.99 -9.23 2.48
N THR A 22 21.16 -8.10 1.81
CA THR A 22 20.04 -7.24 1.54
C THR A 22 19.12 -8.08 0.70
N ALA A 23 18.07 -8.62 1.30
CA ALA A 23 16.99 -9.27 0.59
C ALA A 23 16.36 -8.22 -0.32
N PHE A 24 16.99 -7.99 -1.47
CA PHE A 24 16.37 -7.27 -2.58
C PHE A 24 15.20 -8.14 -3.01
N ALA A 25 13.99 -7.67 -2.72
CA ALA A 25 12.81 -8.32 -3.26
C ALA A 25 13.00 -8.45 -4.77
N LYS A 26 12.85 -9.67 -5.28
CA LYS A 26 13.09 -10.01 -6.68
C LYS A 26 12.12 -9.19 -7.52
N LYS A 27 12.65 -8.31 -8.39
CA LYS A 27 11.83 -7.49 -9.31
C LYS A 27 10.81 -8.35 -10.04
N GLY A 28 9.57 -7.88 -10.10
CA GLY A 28 8.50 -8.60 -10.80
C GLY A 28 7.86 -9.70 -9.98
N THR A 29 8.12 -9.81 -8.68
CA THR A 29 7.47 -10.78 -7.83
C THR A 29 6.26 -10.19 -7.12
N GLN A 30 5.26 -11.05 -6.95
CA GLN A 30 4.14 -10.80 -6.08
C GLN A 30 4.08 -11.97 -5.10
N GLU A 31 4.39 -11.70 -3.84
CA GLU A 31 4.52 -12.72 -2.80
C GLU A 31 3.44 -12.55 -1.73
N VAL A 32 2.89 -13.66 -1.28
CA VAL A 32 1.93 -13.62 -0.18
C VAL A 32 2.62 -13.17 1.11
N VAL A 33 1.99 -12.26 1.83
CA VAL A 33 2.44 -11.91 3.18
C VAL A 33 2.04 -13.06 4.11
N SER A 34 3.02 -13.86 4.51
CA SER A 34 2.80 -15.09 5.29
C SER A 34 2.25 -14.80 6.69
N ASP A 35 2.70 -13.71 7.31
CA ASP A 35 2.24 -13.25 8.62
C ASP A 35 1.95 -11.74 8.59
N THR A 36 0.68 -11.41 8.45
CA THR A 36 0.22 -10.00 8.40
C THR A 36 0.22 -9.32 9.78
N VAL A 37 0.42 -10.08 10.86
CA VAL A 37 0.55 -9.51 12.21
C VAL A 37 1.98 -9.07 12.48
N ALA A 38 2.94 -9.87 12.05
CA ALA A 38 4.37 -9.57 12.21
C ALA A 38 4.88 -8.52 11.21
N ASP A 39 4.28 -8.47 10.01
CA ASP A 39 4.68 -7.51 8.98
C ASP A 39 4.27 -6.07 9.36
N PRO A 40 5.21 -5.11 9.45
CA PRO A 40 4.94 -3.77 9.96
C PRO A 40 4.04 -2.91 9.04
N HIS A 41 3.94 -3.26 7.75
CA HIS A 41 3.14 -2.50 6.76
C HIS A 41 1.71 -3.04 6.65
N SER A 42 1.49 -4.29 7.00
CA SER A 42 0.24 -5.02 6.76
C SER A 42 -0.98 -4.39 7.42
N LYS A 43 -0.85 -3.92 8.67
CA LYS A 43 -2.00 -3.39 9.42
C LYS A 43 -2.56 -2.07 8.90
N TYR A 44 -1.83 -1.36 8.03
CA TYR A 44 -2.32 -0.12 7.42
C TYR A 44 -2.90 -0.34 6.02
N THR A 45 -2.75 -1.55 5.47
CA THR A 45 -3.37 -1.96 4.21
C THR A 45 -4.56 -2.85 4.50
N ALA A 46 -5.74 -2.45 4.05
CA ALA A 46 -6.99 -3.14 4.33
C ALA A 46 -7.60 -3.76 3.07
N LYS A 47 -8.18 -4.97 3.20
CA LYS A 47 -9.14 -5.47 2.24
C LYS A 47 -10.40 -4.60 2.35
N TYR A 48 -10.87 -4.06 1.24
CA TYR A 48 -12.08 -3.24 1.18
C TYR A 48 -13.20 -3.98 0.44
N GLU A 49 -14.23 -4.36 1.17
CA GLU A 49 -15.48 -4.87 0.63
C GLU A 49 -16.44 -3.69 0.47
N SER A 50 -16.57 -3.20 -0.76
CA SER A 50 -17.37 -2.00 -1.03
C SER A 50 -18.85 -2.28 -0.98
N GLY A 51 -19.66 -1.25 -0.71
CA GLY A 51 -21.11 -1.31 -0.76
C GLY A 51 -21.66 -1.70 -2.14
N THR A 52 -20.84 -1.65 -3.20
CA THR A 52 -21.18 -2.12 -4.57
C THR A 52 -20.80 -3.58 -4.82
N ARG A 53 -20.48 -4.35 -3.78
CA ARG A 53 -20.07 -5.76 -3.83
C ARG A 53 -18.73 -6.02 -4.57
N ARG A 54 -17.89 -5.00 -4.71
CA ARG A 54 -16.52 -5.16 -5.21
C ARG A 54 -15.57 -5.36 -4.07
N VAL A 55 -14.56 -6.19 -4.28
CA VAL A 55 -13.42 -6.29 -3.37
C VAL A 55 -12.25 -5.54 -3.96
N CYS A 56 -11.72 -4.62 -3.19
CA CYS A 56 -10.60 -3.76 -3.51
C CYS A 56 -9.60 -3.71 -2.34
N THR A 57 -8.62 -2.87 -2.46
CA THR A 57 -7.68 -2.52 -1.40
C THR A 57 -7.92 -1.08 -0.94
N ALA A 58 -7.70 -0.80 0.31
CA ALA A 58 -7.65 0.55 0.86
C ALA A 58 -6.41 0.72 1.74
N ILE A 59 -5.87 1.93 1.77
CA ILE A 59 -4.75 2.29 2.65
C ILE A 59 -5.22 3.29 3.71
N LEU A 60 -5.00 2.95 4.97
CA LEU A 60 -5.36 3.82 6.10
C LEU A 60 -4.45 5.06 6.13
N ILE A 61 -5.05 6.23 6.19
CA ILE A 61 -4.38 7.52 6.40
C ILE A 61 -4.72 8.14 7.75
N SER A 62 -5.73 7.59 8.42
CA SER A 62 -5.98 7.81 9.85
C SER A 62 -6.71 6.59 10.42
N SER A 63 -6.92 6.56 11.72
CA SER A 63 -7.72 5.52 12.37
C SER A 63 -9.19 5.50 11.93
N THR A 64 -9.67 6.54 11.25
CA THR A 64 -11.07 6.70 10.80
C THR A 64 -11.22 6.95 9.31
N ALA A 65 -10.11 7.10 8.57
CA ALA A 65 -10.13 7.39 7.13
C ALA A 65 -9.11 6.55 6.36
N ALA A 66 -9.48 6.17 5.15
CA ALA A 66 -8.60 5.50 4.21
C ALA A 66 -8.82 6.04 2.79
N VAL A 67 -7.86 5.79 1.90
CA VAL A 67 -8.00 6.02 0.46
C VAL A 67 -8.14 4.71 -0.29
N THR A 68 -8.89 4.74 -1.39
CA THR A 68 -9.09 3.62 -2.32
C THR A 68 -9.28 4.16 -3.74
N ALA A 69 -9.33 3.28 -4.74
CA ALA A 69 -9.68 3.70 -6.11
C ALA A 69 -11.18 4.02 -6.22
N LYS A 70 -11.52 5.09 -6.97
CA LYS A 70 -12.92 5.52 -7.14
C LYS A 70 -13.79 4.45 -7.79
N HIS A 71 -13.28 3.71 -8.77
CA HIS A 71 -14.07 2.68 -9.42
C HIS A 71 -14.51 1.54 -8.48
N CYS A 72 -13.93 1.43 -7.28
CA CYS A 72 -14.34 0.44 -6.27
C CYS A 72 -15.74 0.70 -5.71
N GLY A 73 -16.12 1.97 -5.53
CA GLY A 73 -17.46 2.36 -5.04
C GLY A 73 -18.32 3.09 -6.08
N GLY A 74 -17.69 3.53 -7.20
CA GLY A 74 -18.40 4.27 -8.25
C GLY A 74 -18.28 5.78 -8.11
N THR A 75 -19.12 6.51 -8.85
CA THR A 75 -19.02 7.98 -8.98
C THR A 75 -19.87 8.75 -7.99
N GLN A 76 -20.78 8.07 -7.29
CA GLN A 76 -21.71 8.69 -6.34
C GLN A 76 -21.20 8.56 -4.90
N ARG A 77 -21.58 9.51 -4.05
CA ARG A 77 -21.41 9.35 -2.60
C ARG A 77 -22.29 8.20 -2.10
N LEU A 78 -21.75 7.37 -1.22
CA LEU A 78 -22.46 6.23 -0.64
C LEU A 78 -22.44 6.32 0.89
N SER A 79 -23.56 5.89 1.49
CA SER A 79 -23.69 5.71 2.95
C SER A 79 -24.83 4.70 3.22
N PRO A 80 -24.55 3.50 3.78
CA PRO A 80 -23.23 2.92 4.09
C PRO A 80 -22.44 2.55 2.84
N ALA A 81 -21.13 2.40 2.98
CA ALA A 81 -20.23 2.23 1.85
C ALA A 81 -19.34 0.98 1.92
N GLY A 82 -19.67 0.02 2.77
CA GLY A 82 -18.94 -1.23 2.90
C GLY A 82 -18.11 -1.34 4.17
N THR A 83 -17.07 -2.17 4.14
CA THR A 83 -16.24 -2.48 5.32
C THR A 83 -14.79 -2.66 4.92
N ILE A 84 -13.86 -2.21 5.76
CA ILE A 84 -12.42 -2.46 5.61
C ILE A 84 -11.94 -3.43 6.69
N TYR A 85 -10.99 -4.29 6.31
CA TYR A 85 -10.37 -5.32 7.14
C TYR A 85 -8.85 -5.19 7.05
N PRO A 86 -8.20 -4.40 7.92
CA PRO A 86 -6.74 -4.25 7.93
C PRO A 86 -6.03 -5.58 8.14
N GLY A 87 -4.95 -5.82 7.39
CA GLY A 87 -4.12 -7.01 7.51
C GLY A 87 -4.86 -8.34 7.28
N ALA A 88 -6.05 -8.33 6.67
CA ALA A 88 -6.79 -9.55 6.41
C ALA A 88 -5.98 -10.54 5.55
N SER A 89 -6.13 -11.84 5.77
CA SER A 89 -5.51 -12.88 4.96
C SER A 89 -6.45 -14.09 4.86
N GLY A 90 -7.13 -14.23 3.74
CA GLY A 90 -8.21 -15.20 3.59
C GLY A 90 -9.32 -14.94 4.63
N PRO A 91 -9.68 -15.92 5.47
CA PRO A 91 -10.69 -15.75 6.51
C PRO A 91 -10.20 -15.00 7.75
N LEU A 92 -8.89 -14.78 7.89
CA LEU A 92 -8.30 -14.15 9.07
C LEU A 92 -8.45 -12.63 9.01
N MET A 93 -8.85 -12.02 10.13
CA MET A 93 -9.04 -10.58 10.31
C MET A 93 -8.31 -10.13 11.59
N PRO A 94 -6.97 -10.19 11.64
CA PRO A 94 -6.20 -10.05 12.87
C PRO A 94 -6.39 -8.70 13.55
N PHE A 95 -6.63 -7.65 12.78
CA PHE A 95 -6.82 -6.29 13.29
C PHE A 95 -8.30 -5.85 13.31
N GLY A 96 -9.23 -6.80 13.19
CA GLY A 96 -10.67 -6.50 13.16
C GLY A 96 -11.11 -5.76 11.90
N TYR A 97 -12.13 -4.90 12.06
CA TYR A 97 -12.75 -4.19 10.93
C TYR A 97 -13.27 -2.81 11.33
N MET A 98 -13.47 -1.96 10.32
CA MET A 98 -14.23 -0.72 10.41
C MET A 98 -15.29 -0.68 9.29
N ASN A 99 -16.55 -0.47 9.68
CA ASN A 99 -17.62 -0.19 8.70
C ASN A 99 -17.44 1.22 8.13
N ILE A 100 -17.59 1.34 6.82
CA ILE A 100 -17.45 2.61 6.12
C ILE A 100 -18.80 3.30 6.05
N ARG A 101 -18.90 4.43 6.72
CA ARG A 101 -20.09 5.26 6.75
C ARG A 101 -20.19 6.12 5.51
N ASN A 102 -19.08 6.74 5.10
CA ASN A 102 -19.06 7.67 3.99
C ASN A 102 -18.01 7.27 2.95
N TYR A 103 -18.42 7.25 1.71
CA TYR A 103 -17.58 7.14 0.54
C TYR A 103 -17.63 8.46 -0.23
N ILE A 104 -16.49 9.08 -0.46
CA ILE A 104 -16.33 10.40 -1.08
C ILE A 104 -15.47 10.23 -2.32
N PRO A 105 -16.06 10.13 -3.53
CA PRO A 105 -15.30 10.02 -4.78
C PRO A 105 -14.72 11.36 -5.20
N HIS A 106 -13.49 11.35 -5.73
CA HIS A 106 -12.92 12.54 -6.38
C HIS A 106 -13.69 12.87 -7.66
N PRO A 107 -13.93 14.14 -7.98
CA PRO A 107 -14.73 14.54 -9.15
C PRO A 107 -14.20 13.95 -10.46
N THR A 108 -12.90 14.04 -10.71
CA THR A 108 -12.27 13.69 -11.99
C THR A 108 -11.30 12.52 -11.93
N GLN A 109 -10.55 12.37 -10.83
CA GLN A 109 -9.52 11.33 -10.67
C GLN A 109 -10.08 10.01 -10.13
N ASP A 110 -9.38 8.91 -10.40
CA ASP A 110 -9.78 7.58 -9.92
C ASP A 110 -9.31 7.30 -8.48
N ILE A 111 -9.74 8.16 -7.56
CA ILE A 111 -9.48 8.04 -6.13
C ILE A 111 -10.73 8.40 -5.32
N ALA A 112 -10.89 7.78 -4.17
CA ALA A 112 -11.92 8.09 -3.20
C ALA A 112 -11.37 8.07 -1.77
N VAL A 113 -11.92 8.94 -0.91
CA VAL A 113 -11.75 8.86 0.54
C VAL A 113 -12.93 8.10 1.12
N ILE A 114 -12.63 7.15 2.00
CA ILE A 114 -13.63 6.37 2.75
C ILE A 114 -13.46 6.61 4.23
N LYS A 115 -14.57 6.81 4.94
CA LYS A 115 -14.57 7.21 6.37
C LYS A 115 -15.54 6.39 7.19
N GLY A 116 -15.08 6.05 8.40
CA GLY A 116 -15.91 5.58 9.50
C GLY A 116 -15.74 6.46 10.74
N ILE A 117 -16.36 6.09 11.82
CA ILE A 117 -16.19 6.72 13.14
C ILE A 117 -15.91 5.63 14.18
N SER A 118 -15.51 6.00 15.41
CA SER A 118 -15.12 5.04 16.43
C SER A 118 -16.18 3.96 16.73
N ARG A 119 -17.46 4.29 16.68
CA ARG A 119 -18.55 3.29 16.88
C ARG A 119 -18.72 2.33 15.72
N ASP A 120 -18.14 2.61 14.55
CA ASP A 120 -18.19 1.73 13.37
C ASP A 120 -17.02 0.70 13.40
N GLN A 121 -16.14 0.81 14.39
CA GLN A 121 -14.94 -0.01 14.56
C GLN A 121 -15.21 -1.16 15.54
N SER A 122 -14.74 -2.37 15.21
CA SER A 122 -14.70 -3.48 16.13
C SER A 122 -13.72 -3.19 17.30
N LYS A 123 -13.89 -3.89 18.42
CA LYS A 123 -12.97 -3.76 19.59
C LYS A 123 -11.53 -4.09 19.21
N ALA A 124 -11.32 -5.11 18.36
CA ALA A 124 -9.99 -5.45 17.86
C ALA A 124 -9.39 -4.31 17.03
N TYR A 125 -10.18 -3.71 16.12
CA TYR A 125 -9.73 -2.56 15.34
C TYR A 125 -9.29 -1.41 16.26
N GLN A 126 -10.11 -1.00 17.23
CA GLN A 126 -9.79 0.07 18.18
C GLN A 126 -8.52 -0.23 18.99
N TYR A 127 -8.30 -1.49 19.36
CA TYR A 127 -7.12 -1.90 20.11
C TYR A 127 -5.82 -1.84 19.27
N TYR A 128 -5.84 -2.37 18.05
CA TYR A 128 -4.64 -2.51 17.22
C TYR A 128 -4.34 -1.29 16.34
N ILE A 129 -5.39 -0.63 15.82
CA ILE A 129 -5.26 0.54 14.93
C ILE A 129 -5.28 1.84 15.74
N ARG A 130 -4.91 1.90 16.91
CA ARG A 130 -4.87 3.08 17.79
C ARG A 130 -5.05 4.43 17.07
N PRO A 131 -5.60 5.47 17.67
CA PRO A 131 -5.78 6.76 17.01
C PRO A 131 -4.48 7.26 16.40
N PHE A 132 -4.50 7.53 15.11
CA PHE A 132 -3.43 8.19 14.39
C PHE A 132 -4.02 9.03 13.25
N THR A 133 -3.28 10.00 12.80
CA THR A 133 -3.58 10.81 11.62
C THR A 133 -2.27 11.09 10.90
N THR A 134 -2.27 10.93 9.58
CA THR A 134 -1.17 11.34 8.72
C THR A 134 -1.71 12.17 7.57
N GLN A 135 -0.84 12.99 6.98
CA GLN A 135 -1.17 13.72 5.76
C GLN A 135 -0.51 13.05 4.56
N VAL A 136 -1.24 12.99 3.47
CA VAL A 136 -0.71 12.58 2.17
C VAL A 136 0.12 13.72 1.61
N THR A 137 1.36 13.44 1.25
CA THR A 137 2.26 14.42 0.62
C THR A 137 1.95 14.54 -0.86
N GLY A 138 1.75 15.77 -1.33
CA GLY A 138 1.63 16.08 -2.76
C GLY A 138 3.00 16.33 -3.39
N TYR A 139 3.16 15.86 -4.62
CA TYR A 139 4.40 15.98 -5.39
C TYR A 139 4.18 16.86 -6.61
N SER A 140 5.19 17.69 -6.93
CA SER A 140 5.25 18.41 -8.20
C SER A 140 5.55 17.46 -9.37
N ASP A 141 5.27 17.90 -10.58
CA ASP A 141 5.61 17.13 -11.80
C ASP A 141 7.11 16.80 -11.87
N ASP A 142 7.96 17.74 -11.46
CA ASP A 142 9.41 17.54 -11.49
C ASP A 142 9.85 16.51 -10.45
N ALA A 143 9.25 16.53 -9.26
CA ALA A 143 9.49 15.50 -8.25
C ALA A 143 9.05 14.11 -8.76
N LEU A 144 7.88 14.01 -9.41
CA LEU A 144 7.38 12.76 -9.97
C LEU A 144 8.26 12.24 -11.12
N ARG A 145 8.79 13.14 -11.97
CA ARG A 145 9.81 12.77 -12.98
C ARG A 145 11.10 12.26 -12.33
N GLY A 146 11.51 12.88 -11.22
CA GLY A 146 12.67 12.46 -10.44
C GLY A 146 12.53 11.09 -9.76
N PHE A 147 11.30 10.55 -9.68
CA PHE A 147 11.08 9.19 -9.17
C PHE A 147 11.30 8.09 -10.21
N VAL A 148 11.45 8.43 -11.49
CA VAL A 148 11.72 7.45 -12.55
C VAL A 148 13.02 6.71 -12.26
N GLY A 149 12.98 5.38 -12.37
CA GLY A 149 14.08 4.49 -12.02
C GLY A 149 14.14 4.08 -10.55
N GLN A 150 13.32 4.68 -9.68
CA GLN A 150 13.31 4.32 -8.26
C GLN A 150 12.46 3.07 -8.01
N GLU A 151 12.92 2.25 -7.08
CA GLU A 151 12.21 1.06 -6.63
C GLU A 151 11.07 1.43 -5.70
N VAL A 152 9.95 0.73 -5.89
CA VAL A 152 8.72 0.90 -5.13
C VAL A 152 8.15 -0.45 -4.72
N TYR A 153 7.34 -0.45 -3.67
CA TYR A 153 6.57 -1.61 -3.24
C TYR A 153 5.11 -1.24 -2.98
N SER A 154 4.26 -2.26 -2.99
CA SER A 154 2.83 -2.13 -2.71
C SER A 154 2.34 -3.34 -1.94
N TYR A 155 1.44 -3.12 -1.00
CA TYR A 155 0.66 -4.17 -0.34
C TYR A 155 -0.78 -4.11 -0.82
N GLY A 156 -1.38 -5.26 -1.14
CA GLY A 156 -2.75 -5.28 -1.64
C GLY A 156 -3.39 -6.65 -1.60
N TYR A 157 -4.62 -6.73 -2.06
CA TYR A 157 -5.47 -7.91 -1.99
C TYR A 157 -5.85 -8.42 -3.39
N PRO A 158 -4.91 -9.01 -4.16
CA PRO A 158 -5.25 -9.64 -5.43
C PRO A 158 -6.16 -10.84 -5.20
N TYR A 159 -7.13 -11.04 -6.11
CA TYR A 159 -7.88 -12.29 -6.17
C TYR A 159 -7.01 -13.36 -6.82
N ARG A 160 -6.58 -14.33 -6.03
CA ARG A 160 -5.77 -15.47 -6.48
C ARG A 160 -6.26 -16.75 -5.81
N ASP A 161 -6.31 -17.83 -6.56
CA ASP A 161 -6.66 -19.16 -6.08
C ASP A 161 -7.98 -19.20 -5.28
N GLY A 162 -8.98 -18.42 -5.74
CA GLY A 162 -10.30 -18.36 -5.11
C GLY A 162 -10.39 -17.53 -3.83
N VAL A 163 -9.32 -16.84 -3.43
CA VAL A 163 -9.28 -16.13 -2.14
C VAL A 163 -8.53 -14.79 -2.24
N PHE A 164 -8.92 -13.85 -1.37
CA PHE A 164 -8.19 -12.60 -1.16
C PHE A 164 -7.25 -12.74 0.03
N LYS A 165 -5.95 -12.80 -0.22
CA LYS A 165 -4.90 -12.70 0.78
C LYS A 165 -4.11 -11.42 0.55
N GLN A 166 -3.39 -10.95 1.57
CA GLN A 166 -2.49 -9.83 1.37
C GLN A 166 -1.22 -10.29 0.66
N TYR A 167 -0.83 -9.55 -0.36
CA TYR A 167 0.39 -9.76 -1.13
C TYR A 167 1.21 -8.49 -1.14
N ARG A 168 2.53 -8.65 -1.12
CA ARG A 168 3.49 -7.62 -1.44
C ARG A 168 3.91 -7.77 -2.90
N SER A 169 3.94 -6.64 -3.60
CA SER A 169 4.45 -6.53 -4.97
C SER A 169 5.55 -5.49 -5.00
N ASP A 170 6.63 -5.76 -5.72
CA ASP A 170 7.76 -4.85 -5.88
C ASP A 170 7.94 -4.51 -7.37
N GLY A 171 8.42 -3.30 -7.65
CA GLY A 171 8.62 -2.83 -9.02
C GLY A 171 9.49 -1.58 -9.09
N ILE A 172 9.60 -1.01 -10.30
CA ILE A 172 10.37 0.21 -10.57
C ILE A 172 9.48 1.21 -11.30
N ILE A 173 9.53 2.48 -10.93
CA ILE A 173 8.86 3.54 -11.68
C ILE A 173 9.51 3.67 -13.05
N LYS A 174 8.77 3.35 -14.13
CA LYS A 174 9.29 3.32 -15.50
C LYS A 174 9.26 4.68 -16.14
N PHE A 175 8.15 5.39 -16.03
CA PHE A 175 8.00 6.76 -16.51
C PHE A 175 6.77 7.43 -15.89
N TYR A 176 6.79 8.75 -15.91
CA TYR A 176 5.68 9.61 -15.56
C TYR A 176 5.16 10.34 -16.80
N VAL A 177 3.90 10.11 -17.12
CA VAL A 177 3.15 10.85 -18.14
C VAL A 177 1.89 11.36 -17.46
N LYS A 178 1.65 12.65 -17.48
CA LYS A 178 0.55 13.31 -16.75
C LYS A 178 -0.81 12.63 -16.95
N PRO A 179 -1.46 12.27 -15.80
CA PRO A 179 -1.21 11.00 -15.12
C PRO A 179 -1.58 9.83 -16.03
N PRO A 180 -1.07 8.64 -15.89
CA PRO A 180 -0.61 7.99 -14.67
C PRO A 180 0.90 7.83 -14.55
N LEU A 181 1.34 7.37 -13.37
CA LEU A 181 2.65 6.81 -13.13
C LEU A 181 2.64 5.33 -13.51
N LEU A 182 3.53 4.92 -14.40
CA LEU A 182 3.65 3.51 -14.77
C LEU A 182 4.77 2.85 -13.99
N VAL A 183 4.42 1.77 -13.29
CA VAL A 183 5.38 0.98 -12.53
C VAL A 183 5.66 -0.31 -13.29
N LYS A 184 6.91 -0.42 -13.77
CA LYS A 184 7.40 -1.62 -14.44
C LYS A 184 7.66 -2.73 -13.43
N ASP A 185 7.46 -3.97 -13.88
CA ASP A 185 7.73 -5.19 -13.12
C ASP A 185 6.92 -5.32 -11.80
N MET A 186 5.90 -4.47 -11.58
CA MET A 186 4.97 -4.63 -10.46
C MET A 186 3.69 -5.29 -10.95
N PRO A 187 3.47 -6.58 -10.64
CA PRO A 187 2.23 -7.24 -11.03
C PRO A 187 1.02 -6.59 -10.35
N ALA A 188 -0.05 -6.36 -11.11
CA ALA A 188 -1.32 -5.91 -10.59
C ALA A 188 -2.46 -6.80 -11.08
N LEU A 189 -3.31 -7.24 -10.15
CA LEU A 189 -4.45 -8.11 -10.39
C LEU A 189 -5.73 -7.47 -9.83
N GLY A 190 -6.89 -8.03 -10.23
CA GLY A 190 -8.17 -7.63 -9.66
C GLY A 190 -8.17 -7.74 -8.14
N GLY A 191 -8.67 -6.72 -7.45
CA GLY A 191 -8.64 -6.59 -6.00
C GLY A 191 -7.53 -5.65 -5.46
N GLN A 192 -6.47 -5.39 -6.22
CA GLN A 192 -5.40 -4.47 -5.80
C GLN A 192 -5.72 -2.99 -6.06
N SER A 193 -6.82 -2.65 -6.70
CA SER A 193 -7.29 -1.28 -6.86
C SER A 193 -7.36 -0.57 -5.51
N GLY A 194 -6.70 0.58 -5.37
CA GLY A 194 -6.57 1.33 -4.11
C GLY A 194 -5.37 0.96 -3.23
N ALA A 195 -4.57 -0.05 -3.63
CA ALA A 195 -3.34 -0.41 -2.92
C ALA A 195 -2.33 0.73 -2.94
N GLY A 196 -1.77 1.07 -1.79
CA GLY A 196 -0.75 2.11 -1.68
C GLY A 196 0.56 1.69 -2.33
N VAL A 197 1.21 2.63 -3.01
CA VAL A 197 2.53 2.47 -3.60
C VAL A 197 3.52 3.35 -2.87
N PHE A 198 4.60 2.74 -2.38
CA PHE A 198 5.61 3.39 -1.55
C PHE A 198 6.99 3.22 -2.16
N LYS A 199 7.83 4.25 -2.05
CA LYS A 199 9.26 4.14 -2.30
C LYS A 199 9.92 3.35 -1.16
N LYS A 200 11.13 2.85 -1.39
CA LYS A 200 11.91 2.13 -0.35
C LYS A 200 12.11 2.92 0.95
N ASP A 201 12.18 4.24 0.85
CA ASP A 201 12.32 5.14 1.99
C ASP A 201 11.00 5.41 2.74
N GLY A 202 9.91 4.74 2.34
CA GLY A 202 8.59 4.85 2.95
C GLY A 202 7.73 5.99 2.41
N GLN A 203 8.22 6.79 1.45
CA GLN A 203 7.40 7.85 0.86
C GLN A 203 6.19 7.26 0.13
N PHE A 204 5.00 7.70 0.50
CA PHE A 204 3.73 7.28 -0.11
C PHE A 204 3.51 8.06 -1.41
N VAL A 205 3.69 7.38 -2.55
CA VAL A 205 3.71 8.02 -3.88
C VAL A 205 2.32 8.14 -4.49
N GLY A 206 1.46 7.14 -4.28
CA GLY A 206 0.16 7.06 -4.93
C GLY A 206 -0.55 5.75 -4.67
N ILE A 207 -1.61 5.48 -5.43
CA ILE A 207 -2.38 4.24 -5.32
C ILE A 207 -2.49 3.53 -6.67
N ILE A 208 -2.57 2.19 -6.65
CA ILE A 208 -2.87 1.39 -7.84
C ILE A 208 -4.32 1.66 -8.26
N ILE A 209 -4.52 2.06 -9.51
CA ILE A 209 -5.85 2.29 -10.10
C ILE A 209 -6.21 1.29 -11.21
N GLY A 210 -5.30 0.40 -11.56
CA GLY A 210 -5.53 -0.58 -12.59
C GLY A 210 -4.24 -1.25 -13.05
N ARG A 211 -4.35 -1.97 -14.16
CA ARG A 211 -3.23 -2.63 -14.83
C ARG A 211 -3.26 -2.38 -16.33
N ARG A 212 -2.09 -2.47 -16.92
CA ARG A 212 -1.93 -2.49 -18.39
C ARG A 212 -2.22 -3.89 -18.94
N SER A 213 -2.24 -4.00 -20.27
CA SER A 213 -2.38 -5.28 -20.98
C SER A 213 -1.24 -6.27 -20.68
N ASP A 214 -0.04 -5.77 -20.35
CA ASP A 214 1.12 -6.54 -19.93
C ASP A 214 1.08 -6.99 -18.46
N GLY A 215 0.03 -6.61 -17.73
CA GLY A 215 -0.14 -6.96 -16.32
C GLY A 215 0.53 -6.01 -15.31
N GLU A 216 1.29 -5.02 -15.78
CA GLU A 216 1.97 -4.03 -14.93
C GLU A 216 0.99 -3.02 -14.31
N ALA A 217 1.32 -2.51 -13.12
CA ALA A 217 0.49 -1.58 -12.38
C ALA A 217 0.44 -0.19 -13.01
N ASN A 218 -0.79 0.35 -13.12
CA ASN A 218 -1.05 1.77 -13.29
C ASN A 218 -1.26 2.41 -11.92
N VAL A 219 -0.51 3.47 -11.63
CA VAL A 219 -0.55 4.17 -10.35
C VAL A 219 -1.03 5.60 -10.55
N LEU A 220 -2.02 6.03 -9.79
CA LEU A 220 -2.39 7.42 -9.67
C LEU A 220 -1.47 8.07 -8.63
N PRO A 221 -0.54 8.95 -9.02
CA PRO A 221 0.35 9.60 -8.08
C PRO A 221 -0.38 10.69 -7.30
N PHE A 222 0.10 11.00 -6.11
CA PHE A 222 -0.37 12.16 -5.37
C PHE A 222 0.28 13.44 -5.90
N THR A 223 -0.37 14.05 -6.90
CA THR A 223 -0.08 15.46 -7.23
C THR A 223 -0.48 16.36 -6.05
N GLN A 224 -0.02 17.61 -6.04
CA GLN A 224 -0.40 18.57 -5.00
C GLN A 224 -1.93 18.68 -4.88
N GLU A 225 -2.63 18.82 -6.01
CA GLU A 225 -4.10 18.91 -6.06
C GLU A 225 -4.78 17.68 -5.44
N ILE A 226 -4.33 16.47 -5.82
CA ILE A 226 -4.90 15.21 -5.30
C ILE A 226 -4.64 15.08 -3.79
N ALA A 227 -3.44 15.40 -3.34
CA ALA A 227 -3.09 15.31 -1.92
C ALA A 227 -3.88 16.30 -1.07
N GLU A 228 -4.03 17.54 -1.51
CA GLU A 228 -4.86 18.56 -0.85
C GLU A 228 -6.31 18.10 -0.76
N TRP A 229 -6.85 17.56 -1.87
CA TRP A 229 -8.22 17.04 -1.89
C TRP A 229 -8.39 15.87 -0.92
N VAL A 230 -7.45 14.91 -0.89
CA VAL A 230 -7.48 13.75 0.04
C VAL A 230 -7.45 14.26 1.47
N ASN A 231 -6.48 15.11 1.82
CA ASN A 231 -6.31 15.62 3.18
C ASN A 231 -7.54 16.41 3.67
N LYS A 232 -8.14 17.23 2.79
CA LYS A 232 -9.38 17.96 3.10
C LYS A 232 -10.57 17.04 3.37
N ASN A 233 -10.69 15.92 2.67
CA ASN A 233 -11.83 15.01 2.81
C ASN A 233 -11.62 13.92 3.87
N ALA A 234 -10.39 13.69 4.30
CA ALA A 234 -10.04 12.73 5.35
C ALA A 234 -10.33 13.25 6.77
N ASN A 235 -10.25 14.57 6.97
CA ASN A 235 -10.51 15.26 8.23
C ASN A 235 -12.00 15.36 8.59
#